data_6d80162adfcea36246d59cff0f98bfe9
#
_entry.id   6d80162adfcea36246d59cff0f98bfe9
#
_cell.length_a   1.000
_cell.length_b   1.000
_cell.length_c   1.000
_cell.angle_alpha   90.00
_cell.angle_beta   90.00
_cell.angle_gamma   90.00
#
_symmetry.space_group_name_H-M   'P 1'
#
loop_
_entity.id
_entity.type
_entity.pdbx_description
1 polymer ?
#
loop_
_entity_poly.entity_id
_entity_poly.type
_entity_poly.pdbx_seq_one_letter_code
_entity_poly.pdbx_strand_id
1 'polypeptide(L)'
;MGKRPPFHFKCRGLTTSAGPLESPGMRVSAFIQPCLPSPADRPPSGPGWIHEIKLDGFRMMVRRNPAGVRLLTRNGHDWTGRFPLIAQAAGAPRARSFLIDGEAVACDGDGLPVFDRLRYRRQDGRVFLYAFDLLELDGQDTRRKPLEGRKAMLASVLTRAGPGVRLNEHCDDLSGDVVFRHACKLGFEGIVSKRLGSPYRSGRSRDWLKMKNPNALAVKREAEEDWGRKKWR
;
A
#
# COMPACT_ATOMS: atom_id res chain seq x y z
N MET A 1 8.87 24.64 4.64
CA MET A 1 7.41 24.61 4.81
C MET A 1 6.85 23.68 3.75
N GLY A 2 6.62 22.40 4.09
CA GLY A 2 6.09 21.41 3.16
C GLY A 2 4.58 21.53 3.09
N LYS A 3 4.04 21.86 1.93
CA LYS A 3 2.60 21.80 1.66
C LYS A 3 2.14 20.35 1.86
N ARG A 4 1.10 20.14 2.68
CA ARG A 4 0.43 18.83 2.81
C ARG A 4 -0.15 18.45 1.44
N PRO A 5 -0.12 17.17 1.06
CA PRO A 5 -0.76 16.74 -0.20
C PRO A 5 -2.26 17.09 -0.18
N PRO A 6 -2.88 17.36 -1.34
CA PRO A 6 -4.24 17.92 -1.45
C PRO A 6 -5.39 16.99 -1.05
N PHE A 7 -5.10 15.84 -0.43
CA PHE A 7 -6.13 14.88 -0.03
C PHE A 7 -6.10 14.60 1.47
N HIS A 8 -6.97 15.26 2.21
CA HIS A 8 -7.48 14.83 3.50
C HIS A 8 -8.94 14.40 3.33
N PHE A 9 -9.17 13.11 3.15
CA PHE A 9 -10.47 12.54 3.45
C PHE A 9 -10.56 12.39 4.97
N LYS A 10 -11.42 13.17 5.64
CA LYS A 10 -11.73 12.94 7.04
C LYS A 10 -12.66 11.74 7.13
N CYS A 11 -12.13 10.58 7.40
CA CYS A 11 -12.91 9.42 7.81
C CYS A 11 -13.22 9.52 9.30
N ARG A 12 -14.49 9.29 9.67
CA ARG A 12 -14.90 9.14 11.08
C ARG A 12 -14.30 7.87 11.65
N GLY A 13 -13.61 8.00 12.78
CA GLY A 13 -12.98 6.88 13.46
C GLY A 13 -14.00 5.87 13.97
N LEU A 14 -13.82 4.61 13.60
CA LEU A 14 -14.48 3.46 14.22
C LEU A 14 -13.75 3.14 15.53
N THR A 15 -14.41 3.36 16.66
CA THR A 15 -13.94 2.90 17.97
C THR A 15 -14.40 1.47 18.19
N THR A 16 -13.49 0.53 18.17
CA THR A 16 -13.73 -0.85 18.63
C THR A 16 -12.81 -1.17 19.81
N SER A 17 -13.43 -1.57 20.92
CA SER A 17 -12.74 -2.09 22.11
C SER A 17 -12.24 -3.51 21.84
N ALA A 18 -10.94 -3.74 21.93
CA ALA A 18 -10.33 -5.06 21.81
C ALA A 18 -9.90 -5.58 23.19
N GLY A 19 -10.46 -6.73 23.60
CA GLY A 19 -9.97 -7.52 24.72
C GLY A 19 -8.81 -8.43 24.32
N PRO A 20 -7.97 -8.90 25.25
CA PRO A 20 -6.79 -9.70 24.94
C PRO A 20 -7.15 -11.16 24.69
N LEU A 21 -6.70 -11.70 23.56
CA LEU A 21 -6.67 -13.14 23.28
C LEU A 21 -5.23 -13.55 22.97
N GLU A 22 -4.64 -14.28 23.91
CA GLU A 22 -3.36 -14.95 23.68
C GLU A 22 -3.58 -16.23 22.86
N SER A 23 -2.84 -16.37 21.77
CA SER A 23 -2.71 -17.61 21.02
C SER A 23 -1.23 -17.88 20.69
N PRO A 24 -0.76 -19.15 20.68
CA PRO A 24 0.65 -19.48 20.54
C PRO A 24 1.21 -18.99 19.20
N GLY A 25 2.34 -18.27 19.28
CA GLY A 25 2.96 -17.57 18.16
C GLY A 25 3.42 -18.51 17.04
N MET A 26 2.74 -18.45 15.91
CA MET A 26 3.21 -19.01 14.67
C MET A 26 4.35 -18.11 14.14
N ARG A 27 5.56 -18.67 13.98
CA ARG A 27 6.70 -17.93 13.41
C ARG A 27 6.32 -17.43 12.01
N VAL A 28 6.26 -16.13 11.83
CA VAL A 28 5.98 -15.52 10.52
C VAL A 28 7.16 -15.83 9.60
N SER A 29 6.86 -16.38 8.42
CA SER A 29 7.84 -16.68 7.36
C SER A 29 8.72 -15.46 7.04
N ALA A 30 9.98 -15.70 6.69
CA ALA A 30 10.93 -14.64 6.36
C ALA A 30 10.44 -13.71 5.23
N PHE A 31 9.67 -14.24 4.28
CA PHE A 31 9.06 -13.51 3.17
C PHE A 31 7.63 -13.98 2.95
N ILE A 32 6.70 -13.02 2.83
CA ILE A 32 5.29 -13.28 2.49
C ILE A 32 5.03 -12.73 1.09
N GLN A 33 4.51 -13.57 0.20
CA GLN A 33 4.11 -13.12 -1.13
C GLN A 33 2.96 -12.11 -1.03
N PRO A 34 3.01 -10.98 -1.80
CA PRO A 34 1.97 -9.98 -1.78
C PRO A 34 0.61 -10.49 -2.23
N CYS A 35 -0.45 -9.91 -1.65
CA CYS A 35 -1.79 -9.98 -2.21
C CYS A 35 -1.86 -9.19 -3.51
N LEU A 36 -2.38 -9.79 -4.57
CA LEU A 36 -2.47 -9.20 -5.90
C LEU A 36 -3.95 -8.94 -6.24
N PRO A 37 -4.35 -7.67 -6.47
CA PRO A 37 -5.72 -7.36 -6.85
C PRO A 37 -6.06 -7.94 -8.23
N SER A 38 -7.29 -8.49 -8.36
CA SER A 38 -7.84 -8.90 -9.64
C SER A 38 -8.25 -7.67 -10.46
N PRO A 39 -8.10 -7.69 -11.80
CA PRO A 39 -8.62 -6.61 -12.63
C PRO A 39 -10.16 -6.60 -12.61
N ALA A 40 -10.74 -5.41 -12.68
CA ALA A 40 -12.16 -5.19 -12.85
C ALA A 40 -12.38 -3.95 -13.73
N ASP A 41 -13.44 -3.98 -14.54
CA ASP A 41 -13.77 -2.87 -15.46
C ASP A 41 -14.44 -1.72 -14.71
N ARG A 42 -15.17 -2.03 -13.63
CA ARG A 42 -15.89 -1.06 -12.80
C ARG A 42 -15.68 -1.35 -11.31
N PRO A 43 -15.72 -0.31 -10.47
CA PRO A 43 -15.74 -0.49 -9.03
C PRO A 43 -16.96 -1.31 -8.58
N PRO A 44 -16.82 -2.12 -7.53
CA PRO A 44 -17.96 -2.83 -6.96
C PRO A 44 -18.97 -1.83 -6.38
N SER A 45 -20.25 -2.12 -6.56
CA SER A 45 -21.34 -1.34 -5.98
C SER A 45 -21.75 -1.86 -4.60
N GLY A 46 -22.39 -0.98 -3.83
CA GLY A 46 -22.94 -1.30 -2.52
C GLY A 46 -21.92 -1.22 -1.37
N PRO A 47 -22.42 -1.42 -0.13
CA PRO A 47 -21.60 -1.35 1.07
C PRO A 47 -20.63 -2.54 1.16
N GLY A 48 -19.67 -2.45 2.06
CA GLY A 48 -18.72 -3.53 2.34
C GLY A 48 -17.43 -3.45 1.51
N TRP A 49 -17.17 -2.31 0.89
CA TRP A 49 -15.93 -2.03 0.18
C TRP A 49 -15.31 -0.71 0.64
N ILE A 50 -13.99 -0.69 0.70
CA ILE A 50 -13.21 0.54 0.79
C ILE A 50 -12.45 0.76 -0.51
N HIS A 51 -12.16 2.01 -0.82
CA HIS A 51 -11.50 2.41 -2.06
C HIS A 51 -10.22 3.18 -1.74
N GLU A 52 -9.11 2.73 -2.27
CA GLU A 52 -7.80 3.35 -2.13
C GLU A 52 -7.29 3.83 -3.49
N ILE A 53 -6.55 4.94 -3.50
CA ILE A 53 -5.84 5.37 -4.70
C ILE A 53 -4.80 4.31 -5.07
N LYS A 54 -4.80 3.91 -6.34
CA LYS A 54 -3.76 3.06 -6.90
C LYS A 54 -2.58 3.93 -7.31
N LEU A 55 -1.48 3.74 -6.62
CA LEU A 55 -0.25 4.46 -6.83
C LEU A 55 0.67 3.68 -7.76
N ASP A 56 1.37 4.41 -8.64
CA ASP A 56 2.37 3.86 -9.56
C ASP A 56 3.76 3.92 -8.91
N GLY A 57 4.25 2.77 -8.47
CA GLY A 57 5.51 2.66 -7.73
C GLY A 57 6.10 1.26 -7.73
N PHE A 58 6.94 0.99 -6.73
CA PHE A 58 7.44 -0.35 -6.44
C PHE A 58 6.79 -0.92 -5.19
N ARG A 59 6.14 -2.09 -5.34
CA ARG A 59 5.61 -2.84 -4.20
C ARG A 59 6.72 -3.22 -3.24
N MET A 60 6.54 -2.88 -1.97
CA MET A 60 7.49 -3.12 -0.89
C MET A 60 6.83 -3.77 0.31
N MET A 61 7.48 -4.83 0.82
CA MET A 61 7.26 -5.36 2.15
C MET A 61 8.28 -4.74 3.10
N VAL A 62 7.81 -3.95 4.05
CA VAL A 62 8.66 -3.33 5.07
C VAL A 62 8.60 -4.17 6.33
N ARG A 63 9.70 -4.86 6.61
CA ARG A 63 9.88 -5.64 7.83
C ARG A 63 10.71 -4.88 8.83
N ARG A 64 10.25 -4.84 10.07
CA ARG A 64 11.04 -4.46 11.23
C ARG A 64 11.09 -5.61 12.22
N ASN A 65 12.23 -5.82 12.82
CA ASN A 65 12.45 -6.75 13.94
C ASN A 65 13.65 -6.24 14.78
N PRO A 66 14.06 -6.93 15.87
CA PRO A 66 15.22 -6.52 16.66
C PRO A 66 16.53 -6.41 15.90
N ALA A 67 16.69 -7.11 14.74
CA ALA A 67 17.87 -6.99 13.90
C ALA A 67 17.85 -5.74 12.99
N GLY A 68 16.74 -4.99 12.96
CA GLY A 68 16.61 -3.76 12.18
C GLY A 68 15.45 -3.77 11.19
N VAL A 69 15.52 -2.87 10.21
CA VAL A 69 14.53 -2.70 9.14
C VAL A 69 15.05 -3.30 7.84
N ARG A 70 14.16 -3.99 7.12
CA ARG A 70 14.41 -4.48 5.76
C ARG A 70 13.27 -4.10 4.82
N LEU A 71 13.63 -3.68 3.61
CA LEU A 71 12.71 -3.35 2.53
C LEU A 71 12.81 -4.43 1.46
N LEU A 72 11.80 -5.30 1.38
CA LEU A 72 11.80 -6.41 0.43
C LEU A 72 10.86 -6.07 -0.75
N THR A 73 11.38 -6.21 -1.96
CA THR A 73 10.56 -6.05 -3.17
C THR A 73 9.50 -7.15 -3.28
N ARG A 74 8.58 -7.02 -4.23
CA ARG A 74 7.59 -8.04 -4.55
C ARG A 74 8.17 -9.44 -4.74
N ASN A 75 9.41 -9.54 -5.22
CA ASN A 75 10.11 -10.81 -5.49
C ASN A 75 11.10 -11.18 -4.38
N GLY A 76 11.10 -10.48 -3.24
CA GLY A 76 11.94 -10.78 -2.09
C GLY A 76 13.36 -10.20 -2.15
N HIS A 77 13.71 -9.38 -3.14
CA HIS A 77 15.03 -8.73 -3.19
C HIS A 77 15.10 -7.63 -2.11
N ASP A 78 16.21 -7.56 -1.39
CA ASP A 78 16.47 -6.55 -0.38
C ASP A 78 16.90 -5.22 -1.02
N TRP A 79 16.07 -4.19 -0.84
CA TRP A 79 16.33 -2.84 -1.32
C TRP A 79 16.44 -1.83 -0.16
N THR A 80 16.80 -2.28 1.01
CA THR A 80 16.94 -1.43 2.21
C THR A 80 17.88 -0.25 1.98
N GLY A 81 19.05 -0.49 1.40
CA GLY A 81 20.03 0.56 1.08
C GLY A 81 19.59 1.51 -0.04
N ARG A 82 18.61 1.10 -0.87
CA ARG A 82 18.11 1.93 -1.97
C ARG A 82 17.18 3.05 -1.50
N PHE A 83 16.35 2.81 -0.47
CA PHE A 83 15.36 3.77 0.00
C PHE A 83 15.58 4.12 1.49
N PRO A 84 16.64 4.89 1.80
CA PRO A 84 17.05 5.17 3.18
C PRO A 84 15.98 5.94 3.98
N LEU A 85 15.20 6.81 3.34
CA LEU A 85 14.13 7.55 3.99
C LEU A 85 13.04 6.63 4.53
N ILE A 86 12.65 5.60 3.76
CA ILE A 86 11.68 4.59 4.20
C ILE A 86 12.26 3.79 5.36
N ALA A 87 13.51 3.31 5.23
CA ALA A 87 14.16 2.51 6.27
C ALA A 87 14.26 3.26 7.60
N GLN A 88 14.67 4.53 7.55
CA GLN A 88 14.75 5.40 8.73
C GLN A 88 13.36 5.62 9.36
N ALA A 89 12.35 5.96 8.55
CA ALA A 89 10.98 6.21 9.03
C ALA A 89 10.36 4.96 9.65
N ALA A 90 10.58 3.78 9.07
CA ALA A 90 10.13 2.50 9.61
C ALA A 90 10.85 2.09 10.91
N GLY A 91 11.99 2.69 11.21
CA GLY A 91 12.69 2.54 12.49
C GLY A 91 12.05 3.27 13.67
N ALA A 92 11.24 4.31 13.42
CA ALA A 92 10.72 5.21 14.45
C ALA A 92 9.52 4.67 15.29
N PRO A 93 8.58 3.84 14.75
CA PRO A 93 7.47 3.31 15.53
C PRO A 93 7.93 2.53 16.78
N ARG A 94 7.10 2.50 17.84
CA ARG A 94 7.44 1.81 19.09
C ARG A 94 7.24 0.29 19.05
N ALA A 95 6.55 -0.25 18.05
CA ALA A 95 6.34 -1.69 17.92
C ALA A 95 7.68 -2.43 17.86
N ARG A 96 7.80 -3.58 18.54
CA ARG A 96 9.02 -4.41 18.55
C ARG A 96 9.29 -5.03 17.19
N SER A 97 8.24 -5.48 16.52
CA SER A 97 8.30 -6.01 15.16
C SER A 97 7.04 -5.70 14.38
N PHE A 98 7.15 -5.64 13.05
CA PHE A 98 6.01 -5.58 12.14
C PHE A 98 6.40 -6.01 10.73
N LEU A 99 5.39 -6.37 9.94
CA LEU A 99 5.48 -6.53 8.50
C LEU A 99 4.35 -5.72 7.85
N ILE A 100 4.74 -4.67 7.14
CA ILE A 100 3.84 -3.75 6.42
C ILE A 100 3.95 -4.01 4.93
N ASP A 101 2.80 -3.98 4.24
CA ASP A 101 2.70 -4.00 2.78
C ASP A 101 2.38 -2.60 2.26
N GLY A 102 3.12 -2.13 1.27
CA GLY A 102 3.00 -0.77 0.76
C GLY A 102 3.52 -0.60 -0.65
N GLU A 103 3.41 0.63 -1.15
CA GLU A 103 3.95 1.05 -2.45
C GLU A 103 4.96 2.17 -2.23
N ALA A 104 6.21 1.94 -2.67
CA ALA A 104 7.26 2.96 -2.65
C ALA A 104 7.10 3.87 -3.86
N VAL A 105 6.99 5.18 -3.61
CA VAL A 105 6.72 6.19 -4.65
C VAL A 105 7.68 7.37 -4.57
N ALA A 106 7.91 8.01 -5.72
CA ALA A 106 8.48 9.35 -5.82
C ALA A 106 7.45 10.25 -6.48
N CYS A 107 7.05 11.33 -5.81
CA CYS A 107 6.03 12.25 -6.31
C CYS A 107 6.65 13.53 -6.88
N ASP A 108 5.91 14.20 -7.76
CA ASP A 108 6.18 15.56 -8.21
C ASP A 108 5.77 16.62 -7.17
N GLY A 109 5.76 17.89 -7.58
CA GLY A 109 5.37 19.02 -6.73
C GLY A 109 3.89 19.02 -6.35
N ASP A 110 3.04 18.38 -7.15
CA ASP A 110 1.60 18.28 -6.96
C ASP A 110 1.19 17.00 -6.20
N GLY A 111 2.16 16.15 -5.88
CA GLY A 111 1.94 14.91 -5.13
C GLY A 111 1.57 13.70 -6.00
N LEU A 112 1.65 13.81 -7.32
CA LEU A 112 1.41 12.69 -8.23
C LEU A 112 2.65 11.79 -8.31
N PRO A 113 2.49 10.45 -8.25
CA PRO A 113 3.59 9.52 -8.44
C PRO A 113 4.18 9.64 -9.84
N VAL A 114 5.51 9.75 -9.92
CA VAL A 114 6.28 9.78 -11.17
C VAL A 114 7.22 8.58 -11.19
N PHE A 115 6.79 7.49 -11.81
CA PHE A 115 7.53 6.22 -11.83
C PHE A 115 8.94 6.34 -12.42
N ASP A 116 9.15 7.19 -13.40
CA ASP A 116 10.46 7.39 -14.03
C ASP A 116 11.51 7.89 -13.04
N ARG A 117 11.11 8.62 -12.00
CA ARG A 117 12.03 9.02 -10.92
C ARG A 117 12.54 7.82 -10.12
N LEU A 118 11.71 6.79 -9.97
CA LEU A 118 12.08 5.52 -9.35
C LEU A 118 12.90 4.65 -10.29
N ARG A 119 12.43 4.47 -11.53
CA ARG A 119 13.06 3.61 -12.52
C ARG A 119 14.51 4.00 -12.79
N TYR A 120 14.75 5.28 -12.98
CA TYR A 120 16.07 5.82 -13.31
C TYR A 120 16.89 6.28 -12.09
N ARG A 121 16.47 5.94 -10.87
CA ARG A 121 17.16 6.23 -9.60
C ARG A 121 17.48 7.72 -9.38
N ARG A 122 16.72 8.62 -9.97
CA ARG A 122 17.02 10.06 -9.93
C ARG A 122 16.73 10.71 -8.58
N GLN A 123 15.95 10.06 -7.70
CA GLN A 123 15.51 10.61 -6.42
C GLN A 123 15.35 9.53 -5.33
N ASP A 124 16.19 8.48 -5.32
CA ASP A 124 16.08 7.38 -4.36
C ASP A 124 16.02 7.88 -2.89
N GLY A 125 16.72 8.98 -2.55
CA GLY A 125 16.68 9.60 -1.22
C GLY A 125 15.38 10.35 -0.86
N ARG A 126 14.45 10.55 -1.81
CA ARG A 126 13.15 11.20 -1.60
C ARG A 126 11.98 10.25 -1.74
N VAL A 127 12.25 8.98 -2.00
CA VAL A 127 11.23 7.94 -2.10
C VAL A 127 10.65 7.68 -0.73
N PHE A 128 9.32 7.64 -0.64
CA PHE A 128 8.60 7.30 0.57
C PHE A 128 7.58 6.19 0.30
N LEU A 129 7.07 5.55 1.35
CA LEU A 129 6.13 4.45 1.29
C LEU A 129 4.71 4.92 1.59
N TYR A 130 3.75 4.57 0.75
CA TYR A 130 2.35 4.49 1.13
C TYR A 130 2.03 3.09 1.63
N ALA A 131 1.85 2.95 2.94
CA ALA A 131 1.50 1.71 3.61
C ALA A 131 -0.01 1.47 3.53
N PHE A 132 -0.45 0.28 3.15
CA PHE A 132 -1.88 0.00 2.97
C PHE A 132 -2.36 -1.31 3.62
N ASP A 133 -1.45 -2.15 4.16
CA ASP A 133 -1.84 -3.33 4.95
C ASP A 133 -0.76 -3.69 5.98
N LEU A 134 -1.18 -4.37 7.06
CA LEU A 134 -0.34 -4.84 8.15
C LEU A 134 -0.49 -6.35 8.30
N LEU A 135 0.61 -7.09 8.13
CA LEU A 135 0.59 -8.55 8.04
C LEU A 135 1.11 -9.23 9.30
N GLU A 136 1.90 -8.52 10.09
CA GLU A 136 2.42 -8.96 11.39
C GLU A 136 2.61 -7.75 12.30
N LEU A 137 2.31 -7.90 13.59
CA LEU A 137 2.60 -6.92 14.64
C LEU A 137 3.05 -7.64 15.91
N ASP A 138 4.23 -7.28 16.42
CA ASP A 138 4.82 -7.81 17.66
C ASP A 138 4.84 -9.35 17.75
N GLY A 139 5.12 -10.01 16.60
CA GLY A 139 5.17 -11.46 16.45
C GLY A 139 3.82 -12.12 16.16
N GLN A 140 2.71 -11.36 16.17
CA GLN A 140 1.39 -11.88 15.87
C GLN A 140 1.05 -11.76 14.39
N ASP A 141 0.66 -12.85 13.75
CA ASP A 141 0.14 -12.86 12.37
C ASP A 141 -1.25 -12.21 12.33
N THR A 142 -1.37 -11.10 11.60
CA THR A 142 -2.63 -10.35 11.47
C THR A 142 -3.40 -10.70 10.21
N ARG A 143 -2.85 -11.49 9.29
CA ARG A 143 -3.43 -11.75 7.96
C ARG A 143 -4.84 -12.33 7.99
N ARG A 144 -5.19 -13.09 9.02
CA ARG A 144 -6.54 -13.66 9.21
C ARG A 144 -7.56 -12.67 9.77
N LYS A 145 -7.09 -11.54 10.33
CA LYS A 145 -7.99 -10.49 10.83
C LYS A 145 -8.74 -9.81 9.68
N PRO A 146 -9.93 -9.25 9.94
CA PRO A 146 -10.66 -8.42 8.99
C PRO A 146 -9.80 -7.25 8.50
N LEU A 147 -9.99 -6.82 7.23
CA LEU A 147 -9.23 -5.74 6.60
C LEU A 147 -9.25 -4.45 7.43
N GLU A 148 -10.42 -4.04 7.90
CA GLU A 148 -10.62 -2.83 8.72
C GLU A 148 -9.82 -2.89 10.02
N GLY A 149 -9.76 -4.05 10.66
CA GLY A 149 -8.95 -4.26 11.84
C GLY A 149 -7.45 -4.13 11.56
N ARG A 150 -6.97 -4.69 10.44
CA ARG A 150 -5.57 -4.54 10.03
C ARG A 150 -5.22 -3.10 9.70
N LYS A 151 -6.14 -2.36 9.04
CA LYS A 151 -5.95 -0.93 8.72
C LYS A 151 -5.92 -0.06 9.97
N ALA A 152 -6.79 -0.31 10.94
CA ALA A 152 -6.78 0.40 12.22
C ALA A 152 -5.46 0.18 12.97
N MET A 153 -4.98 -1.07 13.02
CA MET A 153 -3.68 -1.39 13.62
C MET A 153 -2.52 -0.72 12.86
N LEU A 154 -2.55 -0.72 11.52
CA LEU A 154 -1.56 -0.03 10.69
C LEU A 154 -1.53 1.47 10.99
N ALA A 155 -2.69 2.13 11.02
CA ALA A 155 -2.79 3.54 11.34
C ALA A 155 -2.18 3.84 12.72
N SER A 156 -2.46 3.01 13.73
CA SER A 156 -1.88 3.13 15.07
C SER A 156 -0.36 2.99 15.06
N VAL A 157 0.19 2.00 14.35
CA VAL A 157 1.65 1.82 14.22
C VAL A 157 2.30 3.04 13.57
N LEU A 158 1.65 3.63 12.56
CA LEU A 158 2.19 4.74 11.78
C LEU A 158 2.07 6.11 12.46
N THR A 159 1.36 6.25 13.58
CA THR A 159 1.23 7.55 14.29
C THR A 159 2.57 8.20 14.62
N ARG A 160 3.62 7.40 14.76
CA ARG A 160 5.00 7.84 15.08
C ARG A 160 6.00 7.54 13.96
N ALA A 161 5.52 7.14 12.78
CA ALA A 161 6.39 6.98 11.62
C ALA A 161 6.94 8.34 11.18
N GLY A 162 8.19 8.36 10.73
CA GLY A 162 8.77 9.55 10.11
C GLY A 162 8.15 9.81 8.71
N PRO A 163 8.54 10.91 8.05
CA PRO A 163 7.94 11.34 6.78
C PRO A 163 8.14 10.35 5.62
N GLY A 164 9.03 9.37 5.77
CA GLY A 164 9.29 8.32 4.77
C GLY A 164 8.24 7.21 4.71
N VAL A 165 7.29 7.14 5.65
CA VAL A 165 6.18 6.18 5.62
C VAL A 165 4.88 6.91 5.92
N ARG A 166 3.88 6.72 5.05
CA ARG A 166 2.55 7.35 5.15
C ARG A 166 1.48 6.28 5.02
N LEU A 167 0.36 6.48 5.71
CA LEU A 167 -0.82 5.65 5.50
C LEU A 167 -1.39 5.92 4.10
N ASN A 168 -1.68 4.87 3.33
CA ASN A 168 -2.54 4.99 2.15
C ASN A 168 -3.98 5.05 2.64
N GLU A 169 -4.53 6.26 2.67
CA GLU A 169 -5.88 6.51 3.12
C GLU A 169 -6.90 5.83 2.19
N HIS A 170 -8.07 5.54 2.73
CA HIS A 170 -9.16 4.93 2.00
C HIS A 170 -10.44 5.75 2.17
N CYS A 171 -11.35 5.55 1.25
CA CYS A 171 -12.70 6.11 1.28
C CYS A 171 -13.68 4.96 1.41
N ASP A 172 -14.62 5.06 2.36
CA ASP A 172 -15.69 4.10 2.64
C ASP A 172 -17.09 4.75 2.62
N ASP A 173 -17.14 6.07 2.56
CA ASP A 173 -18.35 6.90 2.55
C ASP A 173 -18.82 7.33 1.16
N LEU A 174 -17.99 7.14 0.13
CA LEU A 174 -18.32 7.44 -1.26
C LEU A 174 -18.41 6.15 -2.09
N SER A 175 -19.25 6.17 -3.12
CA SER A 175 -19.28 5.05 -4.07
C SER A 175 -17.96 4.93 -4.84
N GLY A 176 -17.57 3.69 -5.16
CA GLY A 176 -16.35 3.44 -5.90
C GLY A 176 -16.27 4.17 -7.24
N ASP A 177 -17.42 4.39 -7.92
CA ASP A 177 -17.48 5.15 -9.18
C ASP A 177 -17.12 6.63 -8.99
N VAL A 178 -17.50 7.22 -7.87
CA VAL A 178 -17.13 8.61 -7.53
C VAL A 178 -15.63 8.69 -7.29
N VAL A 179 -15.10 7.79 -6.45
CA VAL A 179 -13.67 7.74 -6.14
C VAL A 179 -12.84 7.50 -7.40
N PHE A 180 -13.28 6.56 -8.27
CA PHE A 180 -12.58 6.24 -9.52
C PHE A 180 -12.55 7.43 -10.48
N ARG A 181 -13.69 8.10 -10.69
CA ARG A 181 -13.73 9.30 -11.54
C ARG A 181 -12.81 10.40 -11.03
N HIS A 182 -12.77 10.63 -9.72
CA HIS A 182 -11.85 11.59 -9.10
C HIS A 182 -10.39 11.20 -9.31
N ALA A 183 -10.03 9.94 -9.08
CA ALA A 183 -8.69 9.45 -9.33
C ALA A 183 -8.26 9.64 -10.80
N CYS A 184 -9.18 9.36 -11.75
CA CYS A 184 -8.92 9.58 -13.19
C CYS A 184 -8.72 11.06 -13.52
N LYS A 185 -9.59 11.95 -12.99
CA LYS A 185 -9.50 13.40 -13.22
C LYS A 185 -8.19 13.99 -12.72
N LEU A 186 -7.64 13.44 -11.65
CA LEU A 186 -6.39 13.88 -11.05
C LEU A 186 -5.15 13.22 -11.66
N GLY A 187 -5.31 12.31 -12.62
CA GLY A 187 -4.21 11.66 -13.31
C GLY A 187 -3.60 10.46 -12.60
N PHE A 188 -4.20 9.97 -11.50
CA PHE A 188 -3.73 8.75 -10.84
C PHE A 188 -3.91 7.51 -11.72
N GLU A 189 -3.14 6.45 -11.43
CA GLU A 189 -3.19 5.17 -12.15
C GLU A 189 -4.57 4.48 -12.08
N GLY A 190 -5.36 4.80 -11.07
CA GLY A 190 -6.70 4.26 -10.82
C GLY A 190 -6.99 4.09 -9.34
N ILE A 191 -7.78 3.08 -9.00
CA ILE A 191 -8.10 2.72 -7.62
C ILE A 191 -7.97 1.23 -7.38
N VAL A 192 -7.87 0.85 -6.08
CA VAL A 192 -8.03 -0.52 -5.60
C VAL A 192 -9.20 -0.54 -4.62
N SER A 193 -10.24 -1.28 -4.95
CA SER A 193 -11.35 -1.57 -4.03
C SER A 193 -11.04 -2.83 -3.25
N LYS A 194 -11.19 -2.77 -1.93
CA LYS A 194 -10.91 -3.88 -1.02
C LYS A 194 -12.17 -4.22 -0.22
N ARG A 195 -12.51 -5.50 -0.13
CA ARG A 195 -13.69 -5.97 0.60
C ARG A 195 -13.45 -5.90 2.11
N LEU A 196 -14.36 -5.26 2.84
CA LEU A 196 -14.40 -5.28 4.31
C LEU A 196 -14.57 -6.72 4.81
N GLY A 197 -14.07 -7.03 5.99
CA GLY A 197 -14.09 -8.37 6.57
C GLY A 197 -13.09 -9.34 5.93
N SER A 198 -12.47 -9.02 4.79
CA SER A 198 -11.60 -9.95 4.08
C SER A 198 -10.25 -10.15 4.77
N PRO A 199 -9.73 -11.41 4.80
CA PRO A 199 -8.37 -11.69 5.20
C PRO A 199 -7.37 -11.27 4.12
N TYR A 200 -6.10 -11.13 4.52
CA TYR A 200 -4.99 -10.98 3.56
C TYR A 200 -4.59 -12.36 3.00
N ARG A 201 -4.62 -12.50 1.68
CA ARG A 201 -4.24 -13.73 0.98
C ARG A 201 -3.13 -13.46 -0.01
N SER A 202 -2.05 -14.24 0.07
CA SER A 202 -0.96 -14.20 -0.92
C SER A 202 -1.47 -14.60 -2.31
N GLY A 203 -0.93 -13.98 -3.35
CA GLY A 203 -1.33 -14.23 -4.72
C GLY A 203 -2.60 -13.49 -5.14
N ARG A 204 -3.25 -13.95 -6.23
CA ARG A 204 -4.42 -13.29 -6.80
C ARG A 204 -5.62 -13.39 -5.86
N SER A 205 -6.23 -12.25 -5.52
CA SER A 205 -7.40 -12.18 -4.65
C SER A 205 -8.58 -11.53 -5.39
N ARG A 206 -9.78 -12.09 -5.19
CA ARG A 206 -11.05 -11.49 -5.63
C ARG A 206 -11.62 -10.49 -4.62
N ASP A 207 -11.06 -10.45 -3.41
CA ASP A 207 -11.43 -9.48 -2.38
C ASP A 207 -10.75 -8.13 -2.60
N TRP A 208 -9.75 -8.06 -3.49
CA TRP A 208 -9.09 -6.85 -3.94
C TRP A 208 -9.27 -6.71 -5.45
N LEU A 209 -9.88 -5.60 -5.87
CA LEU A 209 -10.18 -5.31 -7.27
C LEU A 209 -9.45 -4.03 -7.69
N LYS A 210 -8.73 -4.07 -8.81
CA LYS A 210 -8.08 -2.89 -9.39
C LYS A 210 -8.81 -2.41 -10.63
N MET A 211 -9.12 -1.13 -10.66
CA MET A 211 -9.62 -0.41 -11.82
C MET A 211 -8.54 0.57 -12.26
N LYS A 212 -8.15 0.50 -13.52
CA LYS A 212 -7.09 1.33 -14.10
C LYS A 212 -7.67 2.48 -14.90
N ASN A 213 -7.10 3.66 -14.72
CA ASN A 213 -7.39 4.84 -15.52
C ASN A 213 -6.74 4.69 -16.90
N PRO A 214 -7.51 4.55 -18.02
CA PRO A 214 -6.93 4.32 -19.34
C PRO A 214 -6.07 5.50 -19.84
N ASN A 215 -6.27 6.68 -19.29
CA ASN A 215 -5.54 7.89 -19.66
C ASN A 215 -4.25 8.11 -18.84
N ALA A 216 -4.04 7.37 -17.76
CA ALA A 216 -2.85 7.53 -16.93
C ALA A 216 -1.58 7.11 -17.68
N LEU A 217 -0.49 7.87 -17.49
CA LEU A 217 0.83 7.56 -18.07
C LEU A 217 1.32 6.16 -17.68
N ALA A 218 1.07 5.75 -16.45
CA ALA A 218 1.39 4.40 -15.94
C ALA A 218 0.76 3.29 -16.78
N VAL A 219 -0.52 3.44 -17.12
CA VAL A 219 -1.28 2.44 -17.89
C VAL A 219 -0.83 2.41 -19.35
N LYS A 220 -0.56 3.57 -19.95
CA LYS A 220 -0.01 3.67 -21.30
C LYS A 220 1.36 3.00 -21.40
N ARG A 221 2.25 3.27 -20.44
CA ARG A 221 3.58 2.64 -20.37
C ARG A 221 3.48 1.12 -20.25
N GLU A 222 2.63 0.58 -19.35
CA GLU A 222 2.45 -0.87 -19.23
C GLU A 222 2.00 -1.50 -20.55
N ALA A 223 1.08 -0.86 -21.27
CA ALA A 223 0.61 -1.33 -22.57
C ALA A 223 1.75 -1.36 -23.61
N GLU A 224 2.58 -0.34 -23.66
CA GLU A 224 3.75 -0.28 -24.55
C GLU A 224 4.78 -1.37 -24.22
N GLU A 225 5.07 -1.59 -22.93
CA GLU A 225 6.00 -2.64 -22.49
C GLU A 225 5.46 -4.06 -22.80
N ASP A 226 4.16 -4.29 -22.69
CA ASP A 226 3.52 -5.56 -23.06
C ASP A 226 3.55 -5.80 -24.57
N TRP A 227 3.35 -4.77 -25.40
CA TRP A 227 3.51 -4.82 -26.85
C TRP A 227 4.95 -5.15 -27.25
N GLY A 228 5.93 -4.54 -26.61
CA GLY A 228 7.34 -4.82 -26.83
C GLY A 228 7.69 -6.28 -26.56
N ARG A 229 7.20 -6.85 -25.45
CA ARG A 229 7.42 -8.27 -25.09
C ARG A 229 6.75 -9.27 -26.04
N LYS A 230 5.60 -8.93 -26.62
CA LYS A 230 4.89 -9.81 -27.59
C LYS A 230 5.55 -9.84 -28.96
N LYS A 231 6.27 -8.80 -29.35
CA LYS A 231 6.98 -8.73 -30.64
C LYS A 231 8.24 -9.61 -30.73
N TRP A 232 8.77 -10.07 -29.58
CA TRP A 232 10.02 -10.85 -29.50
C TRP A 232 9.80 -12.31 -29.10
N ARG A 233 8.58 -12.80 -29.17
CA ARG A 233 8.21 -14.23 -29.06
C ARG A 233 7.62 -14.68 -30.39
#